data_ce02839404aaea628351c6bfa486d6f6
#
_entry.id   ce02839404aaea628351c6bfa486d6f6
#
_cell.length_a   1.000
_cell.length_b   1.000
_cell.length_c   1.000
_cell.angle_alpha   90.00
_cell.angle_beta   90.00
_cell.angle_gamma   90.00
#
_symmetry.space_group_name_H-M   'P 1'
#
loop_
_entity.id
_entity.type
_entity.pdbx_description
1 polymer ?
#
loop_
_entity_poly.entity_id
_entity_poly.type
_entity_poly.pdbx_seq_one_letter_code
_entity_poly.pdbx_strand_id
1 'polypeptide(L)'
;MNNLMIMKYFTIIALLCLSCISCTMQNNLLQSPNGKIAIEYHAEKGFSVIYHSGRDKVKMMSLPEIGLKTSDTDDCFKLISSTPVTSVVDDYEMLTGKRRHCHNEANECTYRFENVKGLRVDLIFRVYNDGIAFRYHLPKTKEEIVVLDEYTAFAFTPGIKRWTQKFTVGYEGFYWPNTDGVADNEGREWSFPTLFQPSDSAFVLLTEANILRDNTGAYLTNAADSSIYKIKLSDERLICPSGWYSPWRVAIIGTLADIVESTLVTDVSEPCKIQDTQWIKPGLVSWIYWAYNHGSKDYQIVKKYIDFAADFDLPYMLIDWEWDAMGNGGNLNDAMNYCKEKNVTPLIWYNSSTAWCDPTPLYRLNTPEVRDKEFEWLKEIGIQGVKIDFFGGDSIGTMNYYIDLLEDAARHKLLVNFHGAAIPRGWQRTYPNLMSVEAVYGAEWYNNKPTLTDNAAWHNCTLPFTRNVIGPMDYTPCTFTNSQHPHITTDAHELALLVIFESALQHLADRPEGYRRQPVEVQNFIRYLPVAWEDTRQLSGYPAESVVIARKSKDSWYISGLNGTENTKSFRVNLEFIKDSIQLIQLFSDTTDGKQIKIENSAFDTKELNIECQPRGGFVVWVKLRK
;
A
#
# COMPACT_ATOMS: atom_id res chain seq x y z
N MET A 1 -9.69 -69.05 -40.09
CA MET A 1 -9.04 -68.54 -38.87
C MET A 1 -8.42 -67.15 -39.06
N ASN A 2 -8.32 -66.60 -40.27
CA ASN A 2 -7.62 -65.31 -40.49
C ASN A 2 -8.52 -64.04 -40.38
N ASN A 3 -9.83 -64.18 -40.42
CA ASN A 3 -10.72 -62.99 -40.36
C ASN A 3 -11.11 -62.54 -38.93
N LEU A 4 -10.93 -63.39 -37.92
CA LEU A 4 -11.19 -63.02 -36.51
C LEU A 4 -10.02 -62.28 -35.86
N MET A 5 -8.80 -62.47 -36.40
CA MET A 5 -7.60 -61.82 -35.88
C MET A 5 -7.47 -60.35 -36.37
N ILE A 6 -7.89 -60.07 -37.60
CA ILE A 6 -7.90 -58.72 -38.19
C ILE A 6 -8.93 -57.81 -37.52
N MET A 7 -10.10 -58.36 -37.17
CA MET A 7 -11.13 -57.57 -36.42
C MET A 7 -10.72 -57.21 -34.99
N LYS A 8 -9.93 -58.04 -34.30
CA LYS A 8 -9.38 -57.71 -32.97
C LYS A 8 -8.34 -56.64 -32.98
N TYR A 9 -7.51 -56.58 -34.03
CA TYR A 9 -6.51 -55.49 -34.16
C TYR A 9 -7.13 -54.16 -34.56
N PHE A 10 -8.20 -54.15 -35.35
CA PHE A 10 -8.93 -52.89 -35.68
C PHE A 10 -9.70 -52.36 -34.50
N THR A 11 -10.26 -53.21 -33.63
CA THR A 11 -10.95 -52.76 -32.41
C THR A 11 -9.99 -52.26 -31.34
N ILE A 12 -8.77 -52.82 -31.24
CA ILE A 12 -7.74 -52.36 -30.32
C ILE A 12 -7.11 -51.05 -30.81
N ILE A 13 -6.92 -50.88 -32.11
CA ILE A 13 -6.42 -49.62 -32.69
C ILE A 13 -7.49 -48.52 -32.62
N ALA A 14 -8.78 -48.83 -32.80
CA ALA A 14 -9.87 -47.88 -32.60
C ALA A 14 -10.06 -47.49 -31.12
N LEU A 15 -9.83 -48.40 -30.16
CA LEU A 15 -9.83 -48.06 -28.75
C LEU A 15 -8.58 -47.32 -28.29
N LEU A 16 -7.41 -47.56 -28.92
CA LEU A 16 -6.20 -46.79 -28.66
C LEU A 16 -6.23 -45.37 -29.35
N CYS A 17 -6.91 -45.22 -30.47
CA CYS A 17 -7.15 -43.89 -31.06
C CYS A 17 -8.24 -43.07 -30.35
N LEU A 18 -9.17 -43.71 -29.64
CA LEU A 18 -10.16 -43.03 -28.80
C LEU A 18 -9.61 -42.60 -27.42
N SER A 19 -8.47 -43.15 -27.00
CA SER A 19 -7.77 -42.69 -25.78
C SER A 19 -6.78 -41.56 -25.99
N CYS A 20 -6.60 -41.07 -27.23
CA CYS A 20 -5.74 -39.92 -27.57
C CYS A 20 -6.55 -38.68 -27.92
N ILE A 21 -7.86 -38.62 -27.73
CA ILE A 21 -8.54 -37.36 -27.54
C ILE A 21 -8.21 -36.95 -26.11
N SER A 22 -7.07 -36.35 -25.94
CA SER A 22 -6.72 -35.54 -24.78
C SER A 22 -7.86 -34.54 -24.61
N CYS A 23 -8.85 -34.90 -23.81
CA CYS A 23 -9.82 -33.93 -23.31
C CYS A 23 -8.94 -32.89 -22.59
N THR A 24 -8.67 -31.76 -23.25
CA THR A 24 -8.12 -30.58 -22.58
C THR A 24 -9.14 -30.26 -21.52
N MET A 25 -8.89 -30.74 -20.27
CA MET A 25 -9.75 -30.46 -19.14
C MET A 25 -9.78 -28.95 -18.98
N GLN A 26 -10.92 -28.37 -19.29
CA GLN A 26 -11.19 -26.96 -19.06
C GLN A 26 -11.48 -26.84 -17.56
N ASN A 27 -10.55 -26.29 -16.79
CA ASN A 27 -10.78 -26.03 -15.36
C ASN A 27 -11.74 -24.86 -15.23
N ASN A 28 -13.02 -25.14 -15.09
CA ASN A 28 -14.04 -24.12 -14.90
C ASN A 28 -14.09 -23.57 -13.48
N LEU A 29 -13.43 -24.24 -12.53
CA LEU A 29 -13.39 -23.87 -11.12
C LEU A 29 -11.94 -23.86 -10.62
N LEU A 30 -11.51 -22.74 -10.04
CA LEU A 30 -10.26 -22.61 -9.29
C LEU A 30 -10.58 -22.06 -7.91
N GLN A 31 -10.10 -22.71 -6.85
CA GLN A 31 -10.39 -22.36 -5.45
C GLN A 31 -9.12 -22.04 -4.68
N SER A 32 -9.26 -21.20 -3.63
CA SER A 32 -8.20 -21.00 -2.64
C SER A 32 -7.85 -22.29 -1.89
N PRO A 33 -6.65 -22.43 -1.30
CA PRO A 33 -6.27 -23.59 -0.51
C PRO A 33 -7.26 -23.91 0.62
N ASN A 34 -7.83 -22.89 1.28
CA ASN A 34 -8.84 -23.05 2.34
C ASN A 34 -10.28 -23.22 1.83
N GLY A 35 -10.49 -23.14 0.51
CA GLY A 35 -11.80 -23.29 -0.14
C GLY A 35 -12.77 -22.10 0.03
N LYS A 36 -12.35 -21.01 0.68
CA LYS A 36 -13.23 -19.85 0.92
C LYS A 36 -13.46 -18.97 -0.32
N ILE A 37 -12.47 -18.88 -1.20
CA ILE A 37 -12.55 -18.05 -2.41
C ILE A 37 -12.50 -18.96 -3.61
N ALA A 38 -13.38 -18.71 -4.59
CA ALA A 38 -13.43 -19.45 -5.83
C ALA A 38 -13.62 -18.53 -7.03
N ILE A 39 -13.02 -18.89 -8.16
CA ILE A 39 -13.34 -18.31 -9.46
C ILE A 39 -13.96 -19.40 -10.34
N GLU A 40 -15.07 -19.06 -11.00
CA GLU A 40 -15.78 -19.94 -11.94
C GLU A 40 -15.74 -19.29 -13.33
N TYR A 41 -15.25 -20.02 -14.32
CA TYR A 41 -15.26 -19.59 -15.73
C TYR A 41 -16.54 -19.99 -16.44
N HIS A 42 -17.13 -19.05 -17.16
CA HIS A 42 -18.30 -19.25 -18.01
C HIS A 42 -18.04 -18.64 -19.39
N ALA A 43 -18.11 -19.46 -20.45
CA ALA A 43 -17.69 -19.06 -21.80
C ALA A 43 -18.35 -17.77 -22.33
N GLU A 44 -19.59 -17.48 -21.92
CA GLU A 44 -20.34 -16.29 -22.38
C GLU A 44 -20.35 -15.14 -21.37
N LYS A 45 -19.89 -15.36 -20.12
CA LYS A 45 -20.02 -14.40 -19.02
C LYS A 45 -18.68 -14.05 -18.36
N GLY A 46 -17.57 -14.62 -18.85
CA GLY A 46 -16.25 -14.45 -18.25
C GLY A 46 -16.12 -15.17 -16.92
N PHE A 47 -15.43 -14.58 -15.95
CA PHE A 47 -15.18 -15.17 -14.64
C PHE A 47 -16.11 -14.60 -13.57
N SER A 48 -16.56 -15.44 -12.66
CA SER A 48 -17.28 -15.05 -11.45
C SER A 48 -16.40 -15.33 -10.24
N VAL A 49 -16.31 -14.37 -9.33
CA VAL A 49 -15.56 -14.47 -8.08
C VAL A 49 -16.54 -14.64 -6.92
N ILE A 50 -16.34 -15.69 -6.13
CA ILE A 50 -17.25 -16.14 -5.09
C ILE A 50 -16.50 -16.24 -3.78
N TYR A 51 -17.15 -15.78 -2.70
CA TYR A 51 -16.67 -15.94 -1.33
C TYR A 51 -17.65 -16.78 -0.51
N HIS A 52 -17.13 -17.79 0.18
CA HIS A 52 -17.87 -18.65 1.07
C HIS A 52 -17.71 -18.18 2.52
N SER A 53 -18.76 -17.59 3.10
CA SER A 53 -18.83 -17.19 4.50
C SER A 53 -19.67 -18.20 5.26
N GLY A 54 -19.03 -19.18 5.87
CA GLY A 54 -19.73 -20.28 6.50
C GLY A 54 -20.58 -21.09 5.50
N ARG A 55 -21.92 -21.02 5.59
CA ARG A 55 -22.85 -21.69 4.66
C ARG A 55 -23.28 -20.79 3.50
N ASP A 56 -22.98 -19.50 3.56
CA ASP A 56 -23.42 -18.54 2.57
C ASP A 56 -22.43 -18.45 1.42
N LYS A 57 -22.97 -18.40 0.20
CA LYS A 57 -22.23 -18.20 -1.04
C LYS A 57 -22.49 -16.78 -1.54
N VAL A 58 -21.51 -15.91 -1.43
CA VAL A 58 -21.60 -14.50 -1.85
C VAL A 58 -20.85 -14.32 -3.16
N LYS A 59 -21.53 -13.81 -4.19
CA LYS A 59 -20.87 -13.35 -5.40
C LYS A 59 -20.22 -12.00 -5.12
N MET A 60 -18.90 -11.97 -5.13
CA MET A 60 -18.14 -10.76 -4.83
C MET A 60 -18.11 -9.81 -6.03
N MET A 61 -17.80 -10.34 -7.20
CA MET A 61 -17.76 -9.61 -8.47
C MET A 61 -17.74 -10.59 -9.65
N SER A 62 -17.81 -10.05 -10.85
CA SER A 62 -17.48 -10.79 -12.09
C SER A 62 -16.48 -10.02 -12.93
N LEU A 63 -15.80 -10.73 -13.80
CA LEU A 63 -14.90 -10.22 -14.82
C LEU A 63 -15.55 -10.54 -16.18
N PRO A 64 -16.51 -9.71 -16.64
CA PRO A 64 -17.27 -10.00 -17.88
C PRO A 64 -16.43 -9.77 -19.13
N GLU A 65 -15.45 -8.90 -19.07
CA GLU A 65 -14.52 -8.59 -20.14
C GLU A 65 -13.10 -8.82 -19.63
N ILE A 66 -12.28 -9.49 -20.44
CA ILE A 66 -10.86 -9.73 -20.23
C ILE A 66 -10.16 -9.73 -21.59
N GLY A 67 -8.90 -9.36 -21.63
CA GLY A 67 -8.06 -9.38 -22.84
C GLY A 67 -7.24 -8.12 -23.01
N LEU A 68 -6.43 -8.13 -24.06
CA LEU A 68 -5.59 -7.00 -24.47
C LEU A 68 -5.99 -6.54 -25.86
N LYS A 69 -6.08 -5.24 -26.07
CA LYS A 69 -6.17 -4.64 -27.40
C LYS A 69 -4.78 -4.46 -27.96
N THR A 70 -4.53 -5.04 -29.13
CA THR A 70 -3.22 -4.90 -29.80
C THR A 70 -3.34 -4.13 -31.11
N SER A 71 -2.23 -3.62 -31.65
CA SER A 71 -2.23 -2.85 -32.90
C SER A 71 -2.63 -3.68 -34.13
N ASP A 72 -2.55 -5.02 -34.04
CA ASP A 72 -2.70 -5.90 -35.21
C ASP A 72 -4.02 -6.63 -35.30
N THR A 73 -4.93 -6.47 -34.35
CA THR A 73 -6.11 -7.33 -34.24
C THR A 73 -7.39 -6.61 -33.84
N ASP A 74 -8.51 -7.01 -34.49
CA ASP A 74 -9.84 -6.92 -33.93
C ASP A 74 -10.03 -8.13 -32.99
N ASP A 75 -10.24 -7.89 -31.72
CA ASP A 75 -9.79 -8.75 -30.62
C ASP A 75 -10.87 -9.66 -30.06
N CYS A 76 -11.27 -10.66 -30.81
CA CYS A 76 -12.09 -11.74 -30.25
C CYS A 76 -11.18 -12.91 -29.82
N PHE A 77 -10.72 -12.88 -28.57
CA PHE A 77 -9.98 -13.99 -27.97
C PHE A 77 -10.92 -15.09 -27.49
N LYS A 78 -10.62 -16.35 -27.83
CA LYS A 78 -11.36 -17.54 -27.37
C LYS A 78 -10.47 -18.40 -26.48
N LEU A 79 -11.01 -18.90 -25.40
CA LEU A 79 -10.33 -19.87 -24.55
C LEU A 79 -10.10 -21.16 -25.33
N ILE A 80 -8.83 -21.55 -25.47
CA ILE A 80 -8.44 -22.77 -26.17
C ILE A 80 -8.05 -23.91 -25.22
N SER A 81 -7.50 -23.59 -24.04
CA SER A 81 -7.15 -24.58 -23.01
C SER A 81 -6.88 -23.90 -21.67
N SER A 82 -6.83 -24.72 -20.60
CA SER A 82 -6.29 -24.31 -19.32
C SER A 82 -5.25 -25.34 -18.83
N THR A 83 -4.32 -24.89 -17.97
CA THR A 83 -3.37 -25.80 -17.31
C THR A 83 -4.04 -26.56 -16.17
N PRO A 84 -3.50 -27.71 -15.74
CA PRO A 84 -3.82 -28.26 -14.43
C PRO A 84 -3.59 -27.22 -13.34
N VAL A 85 -4.37 -27.29 -12.27
CA VAL A 85 -4.16 -26.45 -11.08
C VAL A 85 -2.87 -26.88 -10.39
N THR A 86 -2.04 -25.91 -10.04
CA THR A 86 -0.80 -26.10 -9.28
C THR A 86 -0.81 -25.28 -8.02
N SER A 87 -0.24 -25.81 -6.93
CA SER A 87 -0.03 -25.03 -5.70
C SER A 87 1.21 -24.15 -5.82
N VAL A 88 1.08 -22.92 -5.37
CA VAL A 88 2.19 -21.96 -5.23
C VAL A 88 2.30 -21.62 -3.76
N VAL A 89 3.49 -21.79 -3.20
CA VAL A 89 3.80 -21.45 -1.80
C VAL A 89 5.00 -20.52 -1.80
N ASP A 90 4.95 -19.48 -1.00
CA ASP A 90 6.05 -18.54 -0.82
C ASP A 90 6.20 -18.18 0.66
N ASP A 91 7.44 -18.22 1.14
CA ASP A 91 7.85 -17.84 2.49
C ASP A 91 8.94 -16.79 2.38
N TYR A 92 8.71 -15.62 2.98
CA TYR A 92 9.69 -14.55 2.95
C TYR A 92 9.64 -13.67 4.20
N GLU A 93 10.72 -12.92 4.43
CA GLU A 93 10.80 -11.93 5.49
C GLU A 93 10.75 -10.51 4.91
N MET A 94 9.93 -9.67 5.54
CA MET A 94 9.94 -8.22 5.34
C MET A 94 10.77 -7.53 6.41
N LEU A 95 11.61 -6.57 6.02
CA LEU A 95 12.36 -5.74 6.98
C LEU A 95 11.47 -4.71 7.65
N THR A 96 10.44 -4.28 6.94
CA THR A 96 9.48 -3.23 7.32
C THR A 96 8.07 -3.68 6.92
N GLY A 97 7.06 -2.93 7.32
CA GLY A 97 5.68 -3.24 6.97
C GLY A 97 4.86 -3.81 8.13
N LYS A 98 3.67 -4.28 7.79
CA LYS A 98 2.67 -4.73 8.77
C LYS A 98 2.94 -6.13 9.35
N ARG A 99 3.77 -6.93 8.68
CA ARG A 99 4.14 -8.31 9.09
C ARG A 99 5.55 -8.64 8.66
N ARG A 100 6.32 -9.23 9.59
CA ARG A 100 7.71 -9.60 9.30
C ARG A 100 7.82 -10.93 8.56
N HIS A 101 7.21 -11.98 9.11
CA HIS A 101 7.23 -13.31 8.49
C HIS A 101 5.96 -13.47 7.66
N CYS A 102 6.10 -13.49 6.35
CA CYS A 102 5.02 -13.64 5.40
C CYS A 102 5.05 -15.07 4.85
N HIS A 103 3.95 -15.78 5.05
CA HIS A 103 3.69 -17.09 4.46
C HIS A 103 2.41 -16.99 3.64
N ASN A 104 2.46 -17.39 2.38
CA ASN A 104 1.27 -17.43 1.54
C ASN A 104 1.18 -18.71 0.74
N GLU A 105 -0.05 -19.11 0.46
CA GLU A 105 -0.39 -20.25 -0.38
C GLU A 105 -1.46 -19.84 -1.38
N ALA A 106 -1.31 -20.26 -2.62
CA ALA A 106 -2.29 -20.07 -3.68
C ALA A 106 -2.41 -21.29 -4.56
N ASN A 107 -3.57 -21.42 -5.19
CA ASN A 107 -3.76 -22.32 -6.32
C ASN A 107 -3.68 -21.49 -7.61
N GLU A 108 -2.82 -21.90 -8.54
CA GLU A 108 -2.57 -21.25 -9.82
C GLU A 108 -3.14 -22.06 -10.98
N CYS A 109 -3.75 -21.36 -11.94
CA CYS A 109 -4.16 -21.91 -13.22
C CYS A 109 -3.92 -20.87 -14.33
N THR A 110 -3.40 -21.32 -15.47
CA THR A 110 -3.24 -20.48 -16.66
C THR A 110 -4.33 -20.80 -17.67
N TYR A 111 -5.14 -19.83 -18.02
CA TYR A 111 -6.13 -19.89 -19.08
C TYR A 111 -5.53 -19.32 -20.37
N ARG A 112 -5.47 -20.13 -21.43
CA ARG A 112 -4.87 -19.79 -22.72
C ARG A 112 -5.91 -19.36 -23.70
N PHE A 113 -5.79 -18.12 -24.16
CA PHE A 113 -6.67 -17.55 -25.17
C PHE A 113 -5.94 -17.39 -26.49
N GLU A 114 -6.67 -17.54 -27.60
CA GLU A 114 -6.13 -17.30 -28.94
C GLU A 114 -7.16 -16.55 -29.77
N ASN A 115 -6.71 -15.57 -30.54
CA ASN A 115 -7.57 -14.86 -31.48
C ASN A 115 -7.57 -15.53 -32.87
N VAL A 116 -8.39 -15.01 -33.78
CA VAL A 116 -8.54 -15.57 -35.15
C VAL A 116 -7.27 -15.50 -35.99
N LYS A 117 -6.28 -14.69 -35.62
CA LYS A 117 -4.99 -14.54 -36.29
C LYS A 117 -3.89 -15.41 -35.65
N GLY A 118 -4.20 -16.16 -34.60
CA GLY A 118 -3.27 -17.04 -33.90
C GLY A 118 -2.40 -16.32 -32.85
N LEU A 119 -2.73 -15.07 -32.49
CA LEU A 119 -2.09 -14.40 -31.34
C LEU A 119 -2.58 -15.05 -30.04
N ARG A 120 -1.64 -15.47 -29.20
CA ARG A 120 -1.92 -16.05 -27.89
C ARG A 120 -1.73 -15.05 -26.77
N VAL A 121 -2.68 -15.11 -25.83
CA VAL A 121 -2.61 -14.40 -24.55
C VAL A 121 -2.89 -15.41 -23.45
N ASP A 122 -1.96 -15.58 -22.55
CA ASP A 122 -2.15 -16.37 -21.35
C ASP A 122 -2.68 -15.46 -20.23
N LEU A 123 -3.73 -15.90 -19.54
CA LEU A 123 -4.25 -15.25 -18.35
C LEU A 123 -3.93 -16.15 -17.15
N ILE A 124 -3.01 -15.71 -16.31
CA ILE A 124 -2.53 -16.45 -15.15
C ILE A 124 -3.30 -15.97 -13.94
N PHE A 125 -4.09 -16.88 -13.32
CA PHE A 125 -4.79 -16.64 -12.06
C PHE A 125 -4.09 -17.34 -10.90
N ARG A 126 -4.01 -16.63 -9.78
CA ARG A 126 -3.71 -17.17 -8.45
C ARG A 126 -4.87 -16.86 -7.51
N VAL A 127 -5.36 -17.89 -6.81
CA VAL A 127 -6.41 -17.73 -5.79
C VAL A 127 -5.79 -18.04 -4.44
N TYR A 128 -5.65 -17.00 -3.63
CA TYR A 128 -5.10 -17.00 -2.27
C TYR A 128 -6.21 -17.16 -1.23
N ASN A 129 -5.84 -17.36 0.03
CA ASN A 129 -6.80 -17.48 1.13
C ASN A 129 -7.52 -16.16 1.47
N ASP A 130 -6.94 -15.01 1.07
CA ASP A 130 -7.41 -13.66 1.31
C ASP A 130 -7.66 -12.85 0.02
N GLY A 131 -7.65 -13.51 -1.17
CA GLY A 131 -7.93 -12.80 -2.41
C GLY A 131 -7.56 -13.54 -3.67
N ILE A 132 -7.61 -12.82 -4.77
CA ILE A 132 -7.18 -13.29 -6.09
C ILE A 132 -6.20 -12.30 -6.71
N ALA A 133 -5.30 -12.84 -7.50
CA ALA A 133 -4.45 -12.04 -8.38
C ALA A 133 -4.43 -12.66 -9.78
N PHE A 134 -4.42 -11.82 -10.81
CA PHE A 134 -4.25 -12.29 -12.19
C PHE A 134 -3.42 -11.31 -13.01
N ARG A 135 -2.75 -11.84 -14.03
CA ARG A 135 -1.98 -11.05 -14.98
C ARG A 135 -2.00 -11.66 -16.37
N TYR A 136 -1.77 -10.84 -17.35
CA TYR A 136 -1.56 -11.27 -18.73
C TYR A 136 -0.10 -11.64 -18.96
N HIS A 137 0.10 -12.65 -19.80
CA HIS A 137 1.39 -13.04 -20.34
C HIS A 137 1.26 -13.17 -21.86
N LEU A 138 2.11 -12.45 -22.57
CA LEU A 138 2.30 -12.63 -24.00
C LEU A 138 3.43 -13.65 -24.19
N PRO A 139 3.15 -14.88 -24.66
CA PRO A 139 4.18 -15.88 -24.87
C PRO A 139 5.25 -15.40 -25.84
N LYS A 140 6.41 -16.05 -25.83
CA LYS A 140 7.51 -15.68 -26.71
C LYS A 140 7.10 -15.67 -28.19
N THR A 141 7.24 -14.52 -28.83
CA THR A 141 6.97 -14.26 -30.24
C THR A 141 8.25 -13.86 -30.94
N LYS A 142 8.26 -13.88 -32.29
CA LYS A 142 9.39 -13.40 -33.07
C LYS A 142 9.48 -11.88 -33.13
N GLU A 143 8.35 -11.20 -32.92
CA GLU A 143 8.18 -9.75 -33.02
C GLU A 143 7.65 -9.19 -31.72
N GLU A 144 7.93 -7.92 -31.46
CA GLU A 144 7.35 -7.16 -30.35
C GLU A 144 5.86 -6.97 -30.62
N ILE A 145 5.06 -7.00 -29.54
CA ILE A 145 3.62 -6.77 -29.61
C ILE A 145 3.34 -5.39 -29.02
N VAL A 146 2.56 -4.60 -29.75
CA VAL A 146 2.08 -3.31 -29.25
C VAL A 146 0.72 -3.50 -28.61
N VAL A 147 0.62 -3.26 -27.31
CA VAL A 147 -0.64 -3.22 -26.56
C VAL A 147 -1.15 -1.78 -26.51
N LEU A 148 -2.41 -1.56 -26.87
CA LEU A 148 -3.08 -0.27 -26.93
C LEU A 148 -4.06 -0.06 -25.77
N ASP A 149 -4.58 -1.14 -25.17
CA ASP A 149 -5.53 -1.06 -24.06
C ASP A 149 -5.66 -2.43 -23.37
N GLU A 150 -6.27 -2.44 -22.19
CA GLU A 150 -6.63 -3.63 -21.42
C GLU A 150 -8.14 -3.66 -21.21
N TYR A 151 -8.80 -4.73 -21.65
CA TYR A 151 -10.27 -4.87 -21.58
C TYR A 151 -10.79 -5.32 -20.23
N THR A 152 -9.90 -5.57 -19.25
CA THR A 152 -10.32 -6.03 -17.92
C THR A 152 -11.40 -5.13 -17.32
N ALA A 153 -12.52 -5.75 -16.98
CA ALA A 153 -13.64 -5.10 -16.32
C ALA A 153 -14.05 -5.87 -15.06
N PHE A 154 -14.33 -5.12 -14.00
CA PHE A 154 -14.84 -5.62 -12.73
C PHE A 154 -16.30 -5.20 -12.58
N ALA A 155 -17.23 -6.15 -12.59
CA ALA A 155 -18.66 -5.88 -12.48
C ALA A 155 -19.17 -6.30 -11.09
N PHE A 156 -19.80 -5.36 -10.40
CA PHE A 156 -20.42 -5.55 -9.10
C PHE A 156 -21.94 -5.52 -9.20
N THR A 157 -22.61 -6.00 -8.14
CA THR A 157 -24.06 -5.81 -7.99
C THR A 157 -24.36 -4.32 -7.86
N PRO A 158 -25.34 -3.77 -8.63
CA PRO A 158 -25.75 -2.38 -8.47
C PRO A 158 -26.17 -2.02 -7.03
N GLY A 159 -25.84 -0.80 -6.58
CA GLY A 159 -26.25 -0.27 -5.30
C GLY A 159 -25.36 -0.66 -4.11
N ILE A 160 -24.23 -1.36 -4.31
CA ILE A 160 -23.29 -1.67 -3.24
C ILE A 160 -22.55 -0.41 -2.78
N LYS A 161 -22.13 -0.42 -1.52
CA LYS A 161 -21.24 0.64 -0.99
C LYS A 161 -19.84 0.50 -1.57
N ARG A 162 -19.19 1.64 -1.74
CA ARG A 162 -17.80 1.73 -2.19
C ARG A 162 -17.11 2.93 -1.54
N TRP A 163 -15.79 2.86 -1.42
CA TRP A 163 -14.91 3.94 -1.02
C TRP A 163 -13.92 4.15 -2.14
N THR A 164 -14.10 5.23 -2.88
CA THR A 164 -13.31 5.56 -4.07
C THR A 164 -12.68 6.93 -3.93
N GLN A 165 -11.46 7.04 -4.42
CA GLN A 165 -10.74 8.28 -4.55
C GLN A 165 -10.68 8.66 -6.03
N LYS A 166 -10.93 9.93 -6.35
CA LYS A 166 -10.68 10.45 -7.69
C LYS A 166 -9.22 10.28 -8.07
N PHE A 167 -8.97 9.89 -9.33
CA PHE A 167 -7.60 9.77 -9.82
C PHE A 167 -6.94 11.15 -9.88
N THR A 168 -5.80 11.27 -9.22
CA THR A 168 -4.88 12.42 -9.28
C THR A 168 -3.46 11.90 -9.35
N VAL A 169 -2.56 12.65 -9.95
CA VAL A 169 -1.16 12.25 -10.17
C VAL A 169 -0.42 11.93 -8.87
N GLY A 170 -0.68 12.69 -7.79
CA GLY A 170 -0.08 12.47 -6.47
C GLY A 170 -0.89 11.56 -5.56
N TYR A 171 -2.07 11.06 -5.99
CA TYR A 171 -2.98 10.27 -5.16
C TYR A 171 -3.43 10.97 -3.87
N GLU A 172 -3.38 12.29 -3.82
CA GLU A 172 -3.79 13.11 -2.68
C GLU A 172 -5.28 13.45 -2.77
N GLY A 173 -6.11 12.62 -2.17
CA GLY A 173 -7.56 12.79 -2.19
C GLY A 173 -8.27 11.98 -1.11
N PHE A 174 -9.58 12.17 -1.00
CA PHE A 174 -10.43 11.45 -0.07
C PHE A 174 -11.04 10.21 -0.71
N TYR A 175 -11.16 9.15 0.06
CA TYR A 175 -11.96 7.97 -0.27
C TYR A 175 -13.40 8.19 0.17
N TRP A 176 -14.19 8.90 -0.64
CA TRP A 176 -15.57 9.20 -0.30
C TRP A 176 -16.44 7.93 -0.27
N PRO A 177 -17.26 7.74 0.78
CA PRO A 177 -18.27 6.70 0.79
C PRO A 177 -19.35 7.03 -0.25
N ASN A 178 -19.59 6.11 -1.18
CA ASN A 178 -20.46 6.34 -2.32
C ASN A 178 -21.21 5.05 -2.68
N THR A 179 -22.35 5.15 -3.34
CA THR A 179 -22.94 4.02 -4.05
C THR A 179 -22.47 4.01 -5.49
N ASP A 180 -22.40 2.84 -6.11
CA ASP A 180 -21.95 2.70 -7.50
C ASP A 180 -22.83 3.51 -8.47
N GLY A 181 -22.25 3.90 -9.56
CA GLY A 181 -22.92 4.55 -10.68
C GLY A 181 -23.29 6.02 -10.50
N VAL A 182 -23.35 6.51 -9.28
CA VAL A 182 -23.55 7.94 -9.02
C VAL A 182 -22.19 8.60 -9.00
N ALA A 183 -21.65 8.88 -10.19
CA ALA A 183 -20.52 9.77 -10.29
C ALA A 183 -20.98 11.19 -9.96
N ASP A 184 -20.17 11.93 -9.25
CA ASP A 184 -20.24 13.37 -9.32
C ASP A 184 -20.00 13.78 -10.80
N ASN A 185 -20.44 14.98 -11.17
CA ASN A 185 -20.38 15.45 -12.56
C ASN A 185 -18.95 15.70 -13.10
N GLU A 186 -17.90 15.38 -12.34
CA GLU A 186 -16.54 15.85 -12.61
C GLU A 186 -15.55 14.78 -13.12
N GLY A 187 -16.01 13.63 -13.54
CA GLY A 187 -15.14 12.58 -14.05
C GLY A 187 -15.26 11.26 -13.30
N ARG A 188 -14.90 10.18 -13.95
CA ARG A 188 -15.15 8.81 -13.54
C ARG A 188 -13.90 7.99 -13.61
N GLU A 189 -12.82 8.63 -13.21
CA GLU A 189 -11.50 8.03 -13.07
C GLU A 189 -11.18 7.88 -11.59
N TRP A 190 -10.89 6.64 -11.18
CA TRP A 190 -10.71 6.29 -9.77
C TRP A 190 -9.33 5.71 -9.55
N SER A 191 -8.64 6.24 -8.55
CA SER A 191 -7.36 5.73 -8.11
C SER A 191 -7.46 4.32 -7.51
N PHE A 192 -6.43 3.53 -7.68
CA PHE A 192 -6.18 2.41 -6.79
C PHE A 192 -5.61 2.88 -5.44
N PRO A 193 -5.89 2.13 -4.34
CA PRO A 193 -6.86 1.06 -4.24
C PRO A 193 -8.30 1.58 -4.17
N THR A 194 -9.27 0.74 -4.50
CA THR A 194 -10.70 1.03 -4.35
C THR A 194 -11.36 -0.08 -3.54
N LEU A 195 -12.12 0.28 -2.50
CA LEU A 195 -12.81 -0.67 -1.63
C LEU A 195 -14.30 -0.75 -1.99
N PHE A 196 -14.82 -1.98 -2.10
CA PHE A 196 -16.23 -2.30 -2.36
C PHE A 196 -16.78 -3.19 -1.27
N GLN A 197 -18.09 -3.08 -0.98
CA GLN A 197 -18.80 -3.90 -0.02
C GLN A 197 -19.95 -4.68 -0.70
N PRO A 198 -19.67 -5.86 -1.29
CA PRO A 198 -20.70 -6.67 -1.95
C PRO A 198 -21.74 -7.27 -1.01
N SER A 199 -21.43 -7.43 0.29
CA SER A 199 -22.37 -7.85 1.33
C SER A 199 -22.06 -7.19 2.66
N ASP A 200 -22.94 -7.32 3.65
CA ASP A 200 -22.76 -6.69 4.97
C ASP A 200 -21.47 -7.10 5.69
N SER A 201 -20.94 -8.29 5.40
CA SER A 201 -19.76 -8.84 6.08
C SER A 201 -18.55 -9.11 5.18
N ALA A 202 -18.66 -8.85 3.87
CA ALA A 202 -17.60 -9.17 2.92
C ALA A 202 -17.28 -7.99 2.00
N PHE A 203 -15.97 -7.79 1.80
CA PHE A 203 -15.39 -6.66 1.09
C PHE A 203 -14.47 -7.12 -0.03
N VAL A 204 -14.26 -6.26 -1.01
CA VAL A 204 -13.26 -6.41 -2.08
C VAL A 204 -12.45 -5.13 -2.17
N LEU A 205 -11.14 -5.22 -2.03
CA LEU A 205 -10.24 -4.11 -2.32
C LEU A 205 -9.51 -4.40 -3.62
N LEU A 206 -9.78 -3.58 -4.64
CA LEU A 206 -9.10 -3.67 -5.94
C LEU A 206 -7.84 -2.82 -5.94
N THR A 207 -6.75 -3.37 -6.46
CA THR A 207 -5.48 -2.67 -6.70
C THR A 207 -4.67 -3.37 -7.78
N GLU A 208 -3.45 -2.89 -8.00
CA GLU A 208 -2.44 -3.54 -8.83
C GLU A 208 -1.13 -3.71 -8.07
N ALA A 209 -0.29 -4.63 -8.52
CA ALA A 209 0.99 -4.90 -7.89
C ALA A 209 2.06 -5.36 -8.89
N ASN A 210 3.33 -5.28 -8.44
CA ASN A 210 4.48 -5.78 -9.18
C ASN A 210 4.64 -5.14 -10.56
N ILE A 211 4.66 -3.80 -10.61
CA ILE A 211 5.04 -3.09 -11.83
C ILE A 211 6.53 -3.25 -12.04
N LEU A 212 6.89 -3.95 -13.09
CA LEU A 212 8.27 -4.14 -13.56
C LEU A 212 8.61 -3.07 -14.60
N ARG A 213 9.87 -3.06 -15.05
CA ARG A 213 10.31 -2.19 -16.14
C ARG A 213 9.46 -2.40 -17.39
N ASP A 214 9.27 -1.33 -18.14
CA ASP A 214 8.50 -1.28 -19.38
C ASP A 214 7.01 -1.62 -19.21
N ASN A 215 6.51 -1.47 -17.97
CA ASN A 215 5.10 -1.49 -17.65
C ASN A 215 4.60 -0.11 -17.23
N THR A 216 3.34 0.15 -17.49
CA THR A 216 2.61 1.35 -17.08
C THR A 216 1.74 1.07 -15.87
N GLY A 217 1.46 2.10 -15.07
CA GLY A 217 0.42 2.04 -14.06
C GLY A 217 -0.98 2.08 -14.68
N ALA A 218 -1.98 1.78 -13.86
CA ALA A 218 -3.38 1.82 -14.27
C ALA A 218 -4.27 2.42 -13.17
N TYR A 219 -5.47 2.82 -13.57
CA TYR A 219 -6.55 3.28 -12.72
C TYR A 219 -7.90 2.74 -13.23
N LEU A 220 -8.98 2.96 -12.49
CA LEU A 220 -10.30 2.47 -12.86
C LEU A 220 -11.13 3.57 -13.51
N THR A 221 -11.97 3.18 -14.46
CA THR A 221 -13.00 4.05 -15.04
C THR A 221 -14.36 3.36 -15.03
N ASN A 222 -15.45 4.12 -14.96
CA ASN A 222 -16.78 3.59 -15.21
C ASN A 222 -17.66 4.58 -15.96
N ALA A 223 -18.66 4.08 -16.67
CA ALA A 223 -19.71 4.92 -17.25
C ALA A 223 -20.68 5.40 -16.16
N ALA A 224 -21.49 6.44 -16.48
CA ALA A 224 -22.56 6.89 -15.61
C ALA A 224 -23.49 5.74 -15.27
N ASP A 225 -23.97 5.71 -14.04
CA ASP A 225 -24.94 4.73 -13.56
C ASP A 225 -24.53 3.26 -13.83
N SER A 226 -23.21 3.01 -13.92
CA SER A 226 -22.65 1.70 -14.18
C SER A 226 -21.86 1.20 -12.99
N SER A 227 -22.14 -0.04 -12.56
CA SER A 227 -21.36 -0.80 -11.57
C SER A 227 -20.24 -1.64 -12.20
N ILE A 228 -19.88 -1.34 -13.45
CA ILE A 228 -18.78 -1.98 -14.19
C ILE A 228 -17.61 -1.01 -14.24
N TYR A 229 -16.51 -1.40 -13.60
CA TYR A 229 -15.26 -0.64 -13.53
C TYR A 229 -14.25 -1.27 -14.48
N LYS A 230 -13.72 -0.48 -15.42
CA LYS A 230 -12.73 -0.92 -16.40
C LYS A 230 -11.34 -0.42 -16.03
N ILE A 231 -10.34 -1.22 -16.33
CA ILE A 231 -8.95 -0.76 -16.31
C ILE A 231 -8.76 0.31 -17.37
N LYS A 232 -8.03 1.35 -16.99
CA LYS A 232 -7.48 2.35 -17.90
C LYS A 232 -5.97 2.40 -17.67
N LEU A 233 -5.20 2.14 -18.71
CA LEU A 233 -3.75 2.25 -18.68
C LEU A 233 -3.33 3.72 -18.72
N SER A 234 -2.24 4.08 -18.03
CA SER A 234 -1.72 5.45 -18.03
C SER A 234 -1.01 5.83 -19.33
N ASP A 235 -0.63 4.84 -20.14
CA ASP A 235 -0.09 5.04 -21.50
C ASP A 235 -1.05 4.48 -22.54
N GLU A 236 -1.19 5.18 -23.67
CA GLU A 236 -2.01 4.76 -24.80
C GLU A 236 -1.35 3.67 -25.65
N ARG A 237 -0.08 3.39 -25.42
CA ARG A 237 0.72 2.46 -26.21
C ARG A 237 1.86 1.86 -25.42
N LEU A 238 1.86 0.53 -25.28
CA LEU A 238 2.94 -0.25 -24.69
C LEU A 238 3.62 -1.09 -25.75
N ILE A 239 4.94 -0.99 -25.83
CA ILE A 239 5.75 -1.91 -26.65
C ILE A 239 6.17 -3.06 -25.74
N CYS A 240 5.53 -4.22 -25.93
CA CYS A 240 5.72 -5.37 -25.08
C CYS A 240 6.81 -6.28 -25.68
N PRO A 241 7.93 -6.50 -24.99
CA PRO A 241 8.97 -7.42 -25.45
C PRO A 241 8.46 -8.87 -25.46
N SER A 242 9.15 -9.73 -26.18
CA SER A 242 8.85 -11.17 -26.25
C SER A 242 8.86 -11.80 -24.85
N GLY A 243 7.74 -12.43 -24.46
CA GLY A 243 7.56 -13.03 -23.13
C GLY A 243 7.16 -12.03 -22.04
N TRP A 244 6.55 -10.92 -22.41
CA TRP A 244 6.10 -9.87 -21.51
C TRP A 244 5.00 -10.33 -20.54
N TYR A 245 5.05 -9.80 -19.31
CA TYR A 245 4.01 -9.94 -18.29
C TYR A 245 3.45 -8.57 -17.92
N SER A 246 2.12 -8.47 -17.83
CA SER A 246 1.48 -7.29 -17.24
C SER A 246 1.73 -7.24 -15.72
N PRO A 247 1.51 -6.08 -15.06
CA PRO A 247 1.33 -6.03 -13.63
C PRO A 247 0.20 -6.97 -13.18
N TRP A 248 0.24 -7.41 -11.91
CA TRP A 248 -0.85 -8.15 -11.33
C TRP A 248 -2.05 -7.24 -11.06
N ARG A 249 -3.23 -7.65 -11.49
CA ARG A 249 -4.50 -7.11 -11.01
C ARG A 249 -4.87 -7.89 -9.77
N VAL A 250 -5.06 -7.18 -8.66
CA VAL A 250 -5.22 -7.76 -7.33
C VAL A 250 -6.59 -7.40 -6.77
N ALA A 251 -7.31 -8.40 -6.24
CA ALA A 251 -8.50 -8.20 -5.45
C ALA A 251 -8.33 -8.91 -4.10
N ILE A 252 -8.15 -8.15 -3.03
CA ILE A 252 -8.17 -8.67 -1.66
C ILE A 252 -9.63 -8.85 -1.26
N ILE A 253 -9.99 -10.03 -0.72
CA ILE A 253 -11.39 -10.44 -0.51
C ILE A 253 -11.56 -11.05 0.86
N GLY A 254 -12.56 -10.59 1.60
CA GLY A 254 -12.91 -11.15 2.89
C GLY A 254 -13.59 -10.15 3.82
N THR A 255 -13.46 -10.34 5.11
CA THR A 255 -13.86 -9.39 6.15
C THR A 255 -12.95 -8.16 6.13
N LEU A 256 -13.30 -7.12 6.88
CA LEU A 256 -12.39 -5.96 7.03
C LEU A 256 -11.05 -6.34 7.67
N ALA A 257 -11.03 -7.37 8.53
CA ALA A 257 -9.79 -7.90 9.08
C ALA A 257 -8.94 -8.55 7.98
N ASP A 258 -9.54 -9.38 7.14
CA ASP A 258 -8.84 -9.99 5.99
C ASP A 258 -8.26 -8.90 5.05
N ILE A 259 -9.01 -7.80 4.83
CA ILE A 259 -8.53 -6.67 4.01
C ILE A 259 -7.30 -6.00 4.65
N VAL A 260 -7.40 -5.60 5.92
CA VAL A 260 -6.34 -4.82 6.62
C VAL A 260 -5.07 -5.66 6.83
N GLU A 261 -5.25 -6.94 7.14
CA GLU A 261 -4.15 -7.86 7.50
C GLU A 261 -3.46 -8.48 6.28
N SER A 262 -4.08 -8.42 5.10
CA SER A 262 -3.55 -9.01 3.86
C SER A 262 -2.17 -8.49 3.49
N THR A 263 -1.31 -9.39 3.03
CA THR A 263 0.00 -9.12 2.43
C THR A 263 0.01 -9.35 0.92
N LEU A 264 -1.17 -9.56 0.31
CA LEU A 264 -1.29 -10.03 -1.08
C LEU A 264 -0.55 -9.17 -2.10
N VAL A 265 -0.47 -7.85 -1.90
CA VAL A 265 0.31 -6.94 -2.77
C VAL A 265 1.80 -7.29 -2.77
N THR A 266 2.36 -7.61 -1.62
CA THR A 266 3.75 -8.05 -1.51
C THR A 266 3.92 -9.52 -1.88
N ASP A 267 2.93 -10.38 -1.62
CA ASP A 267 2.98 -11.81 -1.96
C ASP A 267 3.13 -12.07 -3.47
N VAL A 268 2.51 -11.22 -4.31
CA VAL A 268 2.63 -11.32 -5.78
C VAL A 268 3.80 -10.53 -6.36
N SER A 269 4.56 -9.81 -5.52
CA SER A 269 5.69 -9.00 -5.96
C SER A 269 6.99 -9.79 -6.02
N GLU A 270 7.94 -9.31 -6.85
CA GLU A 270 9.26 -9.92 -6.98
C GLU A 270 9.99 -10.00 -5.63
N PRO A 271 10.77 -11.06 -5.41
CA PRO A 271 11.65 -11.15 -4.25
C PRO A 271 12.64 -9.97 -4.15
N CYS A 272 13.18 -9.78 -2.94
CA CYS A 272 14.18 -8.76 -2.67
C CYS A 272 15.40 -8.86 -3.62
N LYS A 273 15.74 -7.76 -4.27
CA LYS A 273 16.89 -7.64 -5.19
C LYS A 273 18.16 -7.10 -4.53
N ILE A 274 18.08 -6.66 -3.28
CA ILE A 274 19.21 -6.09 -2.53
C ILE A 274 19.88 -7.18 -1.71
N GLN A 275 21.16 -7.45 -1.96
CA GLN A 275 21.90 -8.51 -1.28
C GLN A 275 22.24 -8.17 0.18
N ASP A 276 22.75 -6.96 0.44
CA ASP A 276 23.05 -6.46 1.80
C ASP A 276 21.98 -5.48 2.23
N THR A 277 21.14 -5.90 3.16
CA THR A 277 20.03 -5.09 3.72
C THR A 277 20.28 -4.61 5.13
N GLN A 278 21.46 -4.89 5.73
CA GLN A 278 21.73 -4.57 7.14
C GLN A 278 21.76 -3.07 7.45
N TRP A 279 22.00 -2.24 6.44
CA TRP A 279 22.00 -0.78 6.55
C TRP A 279 20.60 -0.16 6.54
N ILE A 280 19.58 -0.91 6.09
CA ILE A 280 18.18 -0.45 6.04
C ILE A 280 17.61 -0.49 7.45
N LYS A 281 17.32 0.67 8.02
CA LYS A 281 16.77 0.81 9.37
C LYS A 281 15.51 1.68 9.34
N PRO A 282 14.39 1.18 9.86
CA PRO A 282 13.18 2.00 10.01
C PRO A 282 13.30 2.97 11.18
N GLY A 283 12.57 4.08 11.15
CA GLY A 283 12.59 5.04 12.25
C GLY A 283 11.62 6.22 12.07
N LEU A 284 11.39 6.90 13.20
CA LEU A 284 10.73 8.19 13.22
C LEU A 284 11.67 9.29 12.74
N VAL A 285 11.13 10.30 12.10
CA VAL A 285 11.88 11.38 11.46
C VAL A 285 11.42 12.73 12.01
N SER A 286 12.34 13.53 12.51
CA SER A 286 12.11 14.95 12.79
C SER A 286 11.97 15.71 11.47
N TRP A 287 10.88 16.46 11.27
CA TRP A 287 10.55 17.06 9.97
C TRP A 287 10.19 18.53 10.07
N ILE A 288 10.89 19.34 9.30
CA ILE A 288 10.88 20.81 9.37
C ILE A 288 9.65 21.44 8.68
N TYR A 289 9.25 20.89 7.53
CA TYR A 289 8.37 21.55 6.57
C TYR A 289 7.01 21.95 7.16
N TRP A 290 6.39 21.05 7.94
CA TRP A 290 5.04 21.27 8.46
C TRP A 290 4.90 22.59 9.23
N ALA A 291 5.88 22.92 10.06
CA ALA A 291 5.85 24.14 10.86
C ALA A 291 6.53 25.33 10.18
N TYR A 292 7.47 25.06 9.30
CA TYR A 292 8.30 26.06 8.62
C TYR A 292 8.54 25.66 7.16
N ASN A 293 7.62 26.00 6.25
CA ASN A 293 7.67 25.60 4.83
C ASN A 293 9.04 25.86 4.17
N HIS A 294 9.69 26.97 4.49
CA HIS A 294 11.02 27.33 3.99
C HIS A 294 12.12 27.19 5.05
N GLY A 295 11.89 26.35 6.06
CA GLY A 295 12.76 26.25 7.23
C GLY A 295 14.16 25.72 6.94
N SER A 296 14.33 24.94 5.88
CA SER A 296 15.65 24.42 5.49
C SER A 296 16.60 25.48 4.93
N LYS A 297 16.11 26.66 4.57
CA LYS A 297 16.95 27.83 4.25
C LYS A 297 17.59 28.46 5.49
N ASP A 298 17.08 28.17 6.68
CA ASP A 298 17.51 28.79 7.93
C ASP A 298 18.22 27.76 8.81
N TYR A 299 19.54 27.89 8.90
CA TYR A 299 20.37 26.98 9.71
C TYR A 299 19.93 26.94 11.17
N GLN A 300 19.43 28.03 11.76
CA GLN A 300 18.98 28.03 13.16
C GLN A 300 17.70 27.19 13.35
N ILE A 301 16.82 27.17 12.35
CA ILE A 301 15.64 26.29 12.35
C ILE A 301 16.07 24.83 12.16
N VAL A 302 17.00 24.57 11.23
CA VAL A 302 17.57 23.23 11.01
C VAL A 302 18.15 22.69 12.33
N LYS A 303 18.97 23.48 13.04
CA LYS A 303 19.51 23.09 14.36
C LYS A 303 18.42 22.75 15.38
N LYS A 304 17.35 23.53 15.43
CA LYS A 304 16.22 23.30 16.34
C LYS A 304 15.58 21.93 16.12
N TYR A 305 15.48 21.47 14.87
CA TYR A 305 14.92 20.16 14.53
C TYR A 305 15.93 19.02 14.69
N ILE A 306 17.24 19.27 14.56
CA ILE A 306 18.28 18.33 14.94
C ILE A 306 18.27 18.13 16.48
N ASP A 307 18.16 19.22 17.26
CA ASP A 307 18.01 19.13 18.71
C ASP A 307 16.75 18.37 19.13
N PHE A 308 15.63 18.56 18.43
CA PHE A 308 14.41 17.81 18.67
C PHE A 308 14.61 16.30 18.42
N ALA A 309 15.26 15.94 17.31
CA ALA A 309 15.56 14.54 17.04
C ALA A 309 16.44 13.94 18.14
N ALA A 310 17.48 14.65 18.60
CA ALA A 310 18.34 14.20 19.68
C ALA A 310 17.60 14.08 21.02
N ASP A 311 16.75 15.04 21.40
CA ASP A 311 16.00 15.06 22.66
C ASP A 311 15.02 13.87 22.77
N PHE A 312 14.48 13.44 21.63
CA PHE A 312 13.49 12.35 21.55
C PHE A 312 14.08 11.02 21.09
N ASP A 313 15.40 10.91 20.96
CA ASP A 313 16.10 9.71 20.45
C ASP A 313 15.56 9.28 19.06
N LEU A 314 15.09 10.23 18.23
CA LEU A 314 14.67 9.95 16.89
C LEU A 314 15.90 9.65 16.03
N PRO A 315 15.92 8.53 15.28
CA PRO A 315 17.11 8.17 14.51
C PRO A 315 17.38 9.13 13.35
N TYR A 316 16.35 9.82 12.86
CA TYR A 316 16.45 10.61 11.65
C TYR A 316 15.95 12.05 11.80
N MET A 317 16.52 12.93 10.98
CA MET A 317 16.04 14.28 10.75
C MET A 317 16.05 14.56 9.25
N LEU A 318 14.94 15.04 8.70
CA LEU A 318 14.83 15.42 7.29
C LEU A 318 15.10 16.91 7.10
N ILE A 319 16.12 17.23 6.32
CA ILE A 319 16.36 18.57 5.75
C ILE A 319 15.55 18.66 4.46
N ASP A 320 14.46 19.43 4.50
CA ASP A 320 13.48 19.51 3.43
C ASP A 320 13.90 20.49 2.30
N TRP A 321 13.04 20.83 1.39
CA TRP A 321 13.31 21.60 0.18
C TRP A 321 14.07 22.93 0.42
N GLU A 322 14.73 23.45 -0.62
CA GLU A 322 15.53 24.68 -0.60
C GLU A 322 16.74 24.65 0.35
N TRP A 323 17.19 23.47 0.75
CA TRP A 323 18.39 23.30 1.58
C TRP A 323 19.68 23.80 0.89
N ASP A 324 19.68 23.87 -0.45
CA ASP A 324 20.76 24.40 -1.27
C ASP A 324 20.89 25.92 -1.15
N ALA A 325 19.90 26.59 -0.58
CA ALA A 325 19.91 28.00 -0.23
C ALA A 325 20.09 28.28 1.27
N MET A 326 20.57 27.28 2.06
CA MET A 326 20.71 27.40 3.51
C MET A 326 21.69 28.52 3.91
N GLY A 327 21.26 29.34 4.86
CA GLY A 327 22.02 30.50 5.39
C GLY A 327 21.72 30.73 6.87
N ASN A 328 21.76 32.02 7.33
CA ASN A 328 21.51 32.41 8.72
C ASN A 328 22.51 31.82 9.72
N GLY A 329 23.80 32.00 9.43
CA GLY A 329 24.90 31.62 10.34
C GLY A 329 25.40 30.19 10.20
N GLY A 330 25.03 29.49 9.11
CA GLY A 330 25.54 28.20 8.72
C GLY A 330 25.06 27.76 7.35
N ASN A 331 25.54 26.64 6.87
CA ASN A 331 25.21 26.02 5.60
C ASN A 331 25.01 24.51 5.78
N LEU A 332 24.79 23.76 4.70
CA LEU A 332 24.56 22.32 4.75
C LEU A 332 25.70 21.56 5.46
N ASN A 333 26.97 21.92 5.21
CA ASN A 333 28.10 21.25 5.89
C ASN A 333 28.07 21.48 7.40
N ASP A 334 27.69 22.69 7.83
CA ASP A 334 27.53 22.99 9.26
C ASP A 334 26.38 22.16 9.86
N ALA A 335 25.28 21.96 9.11
CA ALA A 335 24.17 21.11 9.53
C ALA A 335 24.61 19.62 9.65
N MET A 336 25.40 19.13 8.69
CA MET A 336 25.95 17.76 8.73
C MET A 336 26.86 17.56 9.95
N ASN A 337 27.73 18.52 10.23
CA ASN A 337 28.60 18.48 11.41
C ASN A 337 27.78 18.48 12.70
N TYR A 338 26.72 19.28 12.75
CA TYR A 338 25.84 19.34 13.91
C TYR A 338 25.02 18.05 14.11
N CYS A 339 24.51 17.45 13.03
CA CYS A 339 23.88 16.13 13.07
C CYS A 339 24.83 15.08 13.66
N LYS A 340 26.09 15.08 13.21
CA LYS A 340 27.12 14.15 13.73
C LYS A 340 27.41 14.40 15.22
N GLU A 341 27.53 15.67 15.66
CA GLU A 341 27.70 16.04 17.08
C GLU A 341 26.56 15.51 17.93
N LYS A 342 25.32 15.61 17.44
CA LYS A 342 24.10 15.19 18.14
C LYS A 342 23.77 13.71 17.97
N ASN A 343 24.51 12.96 17.18
CA ASN A 343 24.25 11.55 16.84
C ASN A 343 22.88 11.34 16.17
N VAL A 344 22.48 12.28 15.31
CA VAL A 344 21.26 12.22 14.51
C VAL A 344 21.63 11.96 13.05
N THR A 345 20.92 11.04 12.39
CA THR A 345 21.17 10.69 11.00
C THR A 345 20.37 11.60 10.06
N PRO A 346 21.03 12.39 9.17
CA PRO A 346 20.34 13.27 8.25
C PRO A 346 19.77 12.53 7.04
N LEU A 347 18.55 12.92 6.66
CA LEU A 347 17.92 12.67 5.38
C LEU A 347 17.78 13.99 4.63
N ILE A 348 17.63 13.95 3.30
CA ILE A 348 17.59 15.17 2.49
C ILE A 348 16.55 15.09 1.39
N TRP A 349 15.95 16.23 1.03
CA TRP A 349 14.89 16.33 0.04
C TRP A 349 15.42 16.65 -1.36
N TYR A 350 14.74 16.09 -2.39
CA TYR A 350 14.96 16.38 -3.79
C TYR A 350 13.66 16.52 -4.55
N ASN A 351 13.63 17.41 -5.53
CA ASN A 351 12.61 17.44 -6.57
C ASN A 351 12.93 16.36 -7.62
N SER A 352 11.93 15.54 -7.98
CA SER A 352 12.08 14.59 -9.09
C SER A 352 12.32 15.27 -10.43
N SER A 353 11.90 16.53 -10.53
CA SER A 353 11.95 17.38 -11.74
C SER A 353 11.20 16.79 -12.93
N THR A 354 10.08 16.09 -12.65
CA THR A 354 9.20 15.50 -13.68
C THR A 354 7.82 16.14 -13.73
N ALA A 355 7.38 16.85 -12.67
CA ALA A 355 6.10 17.54 -12.62
C ALA A 355 6.25 19.00 -12.19
N TRP A 356 5.96 19.33 -10.93
CA TRP A 356 6.12 20.68 -10.42
C TRP A 356 7.60 20.98 -10.10
N CYS A 357 8.23 21.83 -10.93
CA CYS A 357 9.66 22.13 -10.87
C CYS A 357 9.95 23.53 -10.30
N ASP A 358 9.21 23.97 -9.26
CA ASP A 358 9.45 25.25 -8.60
C ASP A 358 10.42 25.14 -7.41
N PRO A 359 10.21 24.21 -6.45
CA PRO A 359 11.14 24.05 -5.33
C PRO A 359 12.49 23.45 -5.73
N THR A 360 13.57 23.99 -5.19
CA THR A 360 14.94 23.49 -5.43
C THR A 360 15.37 22.48 -4.35
N PRO A 361 16.36 21.58 -4.64
CA PRO A 361 17.18 21.50 -5.86
C PRO A 361 16.48 20.82 -7.04
N LEU A 362 16.79 21.25 -8.24
CA LEU A 362 16.21 20.75 -9.49
C LEU A 362 17.25 20.00 -10.34
N TYR A 363 16.77 19.02 -11.12
CA TYR A 363 17.52 18.29 -12.16
C TYR A 363 18.78 17.55 -11.67
N ARG A 364 18.85 17.23 -10.36
CA ARG A 364 20.00 16.50 -9.80
C ARG A 364 19.88 14.98 -9.84
N LEU A 365 18.70 14.45 -10.20
CA LEU A 365 18.45 13.00 -10.21
C LEU A 365 17.98 12.45 -11.56
N ASN A 366 17.85 13.29 -12.60
CA ASN A 366 17.14 12.96 -13.84
C ASN A 366 17.89 12.02 -14.77
N THR A 367 19.21 12.03 -14.77
CA THR A 367 20.00 11.09 -15.58
C THR A 367 20.86 10.17 -14.70
N PRO A 368 21.17 8.95 -15.15
CA PRO A 368 21.98 8.02 -14.37
C PRO A 368 23.33 8.61 -13.93
N GLU A 369 24.03 9.35 -14.80
CA GLU A 369 25.36 9.88 -14.51
C GLU A 369 25.33 11.01 -13.49
N VAL A 370 24.29 11.87 -13.54
CA VAL A 370 24.12 12.98 -12.58
C VAL A 370 23.68 12.41 -11.24
N ARG A 371 22.74 11.46 -11.23
CA ARG A 371 22.22 10.82 -10.04
C ARG A 371 23.29 10.00 -9.29
N ASP A 372 24.12 9.26 -10.00
CA ASP A 372 25.19 8.47 -9.41
C ASP A 372 26.21 9.36 -8.68
N LYS A 373 26.62 10.48 -9.28
CA LYS A 373 27.51 11.47 -8.65
C LYS A 373 26.86 12.14 -7.44
N GLU A 374 25.58 12.47 -7.55
CA GLU A 374 24.83 13.11 -6.45
C GLU A 374 24.71 12.15 -5.26
N PHE A 375 24.36 10.88 -5.50
CA PHE A 375 24.27 9.87 -4.44
C PHE A 375 25.61 9.51 -3.82
N GLU A 376 26.70 9.49 -4.61
CA GLU A 376 28.06 9.34 -4.07
C GLU A 376 28.42 10.51 -3.13
N TRP A 377 28.16 11.75 -3.57
CA TRP A 377 28.38 12.94 -2.74
C TRP A 377 27.55 12.93 -1.46
N LEU A 378 26.26 12.55 -1.53
CA LEU A 378 25.41 12.46 -0.34
C LEU A 378 26.00 11.48 0.70
N LYS A 379 26.49 10.34 0.25
CA LYS A 379 27.15 9.36 1.10
C LYS A 379 28.42 9.91 1.73
N GLU A 380 29.25 10.66 0.97
CA GLU A 380 30.50 11.28 1.47
C GLU A 380 30.21 12.29 2.60
N ILE A 381 29.16 13.08 2.48
CA ILE A 381 28.78 14.06 3.51
C ILE A 381 27.97 13.46 4.67
N GLY A 382 27.60 12.15 4.60
CA GLY A 382 26.95 11.43 5.69
C GLY A 382 25.43 11.38 5.64
N ILE A 383 24.78 11.76 4.54
CA ILE A 383 23.34 11.57 4.29
C ILE A 383 23.05 10.08 4.12
N GLN A 384 21.97 9.59 4.74
CA GLN A 384 21.58 8.18 4.65
C GLN A 384 20.26 7.92 3.96
N GLY A 385 19.60 8.93 3.42
CA GLY A 385 18.38 8.73 2.65
C GLY A 385 17.88 10.00 2.00
N VAL A 386 16.98 9.80 1.05
CA VAL A 386 16.40 10.85 0.22
C VAL A 386 14.88 10.81 0.24
N LYS A 387 14.25 11.96 0.46
CA LYS A 387 12.84 12.21 0.12
C LYS A 387 12.83 12.80 -1.28
N ILE A 388 12.10 12.17 -2.22
CA ILE A 388 12.03 12.63 -3.62
C ILE A 388 10.56 12.91 -3.94
N ASP A 389 10.30 14.10 -4.47
CA ASP A 389 8.96 14.68 -4.53
C ASP A 389 8.55 15.10 -5.95
N PHE A 390 7.23 15.25 -6.20
CA PHE A 390 6.62 15.80 -7.42
C PHE A 390 6.81 14.98 -8.69
N PHE A 391 6.33 13.75 -8.69
CA PHE A 391 6.38 12.88 -9.87
C PHE A 391 5.23 13.12 -10.86
N GLY A 392 5.51 12.94 -12.15
CA GLY A 392 4.60 13.23 -13.27
C GLY A 392 3.62 12.10 -13.63
N GLY A 393 3.09 11.35 -12.67
CA GLY A 393 2.06 10.32 -12.91
C GLY A 393 2.59 8.90 -13.04
N ASP A 394 1.83 8.04 -13.74
CA ASP A 394 1.99 6.59 -13.73
C ASP A 394 2.42 6.01 -15.09
N SER A 395 2.96 6.84 -15.99
CA SER A 395 3.44 6.40 -17.29
C SER A 395 4.66 5.47 -17.20
N ILE A 396 4.94 4.72 -18.25
CA ILE A 396 6.13 3.85 -18.38
C ILE A 396 7.41 4.59 -17.99
N GLY A 397 7.57 5.82 -18.50
CA GLY A 397 8.76 6.63 -18.20
C GLY A 397 8.90 6.92 -16.70
N THR A 398 7.80 7.27 -16.05
CA THR A 398 7.78 7.53 -14.59
C THR A 398 7.99 6.23 -13.79
N MET A 399 7.35 5.11 -14.19
CA MET A 399 7.54 3.81 -13.53
C MET A 399 9.00 3.34 -13.62
N ASN A 400 9.62 3.45 -14.79
CA ASN A 400 11.04 3.13 -14.97
C ASN A 400 11.93 4.06 -14.12
N TYR A 401 11.59 5.34 -14.01
CA TYR A 401 12.34 6.30 -13.19
C TYR A 401 12.26 5.98 -11.69
N TYR A 402 11.10 5.57 -11.16
CA TYR A 402 11.00 5.08 -9.78
C TYR A 402 11.93 3.90 -9.53
N ILE A 403 11.95 2.93 -10.45
CA ILE A 403 12.82 1.74 -10.33
C ILE A 403 14.29 2.14 -10.40
N ASP A 404 14.66 3.04 -11.31
CA ASP A 404 16.02 3.56 -11.41
C ASP A 404 16.47 4.23 -10.10
N LEU A 405 15.62 5.09 -9.52
CA LEU A 405 15.91 5.76 -8.24
C LEU A 405 16.12 4.74 -7.11
N LEU A 406 15.30 3.70 -7.04
CA LEU A 406 15.41 2.66 -6.01
C LEU A 406 16.68 1.83 -6.15
N GLU A 407 17.00 1.39 -7.39
CA GLU A 407 18.19 0.60 -7.68
C GLU A 407 19.48 1.40 -7.47
N ASP A 408 19.51 2.65 -7.94
CA ASP A 408 20.66 3.54 -7.79
C ASP A 408 20.88 3.93 -6.32
N ALA A 409 19.82 4.30 -5.60
CA ALA A 409 19.89 4.59 -4.17
C ALA A 409 20.39 3.36 -3.36
N ALA A 410 19.94 2.15 -3.72
CA ALA A 410 20.40 0.93 -3.05
C ALA A 410 21.91 0.68 -3.26
N ARG A 411 22.47 0.97 -4.45
CA ARG A 411 23.92 0.86 -4.70
C ARG A 411 24.72 1.78 -3.76
N HIS A 412 24.18 2.96 -3.46
CA HIS A 412 24.80 3.94 -2.57
C HIS A 412 24.36 3.79 -1.11
N LYS A 413 23.54 2.77 -0.76
CA LYS A 413 23.01 2.51 0.57
C LYS A 413 22.18 3.69 1.12
N LEU A 414 21.33 4.27 0.27
CA LEU A 414 20.40 5.34 0.62
C LEU A 414 18.97 4.81 0.78
N LEU A 415 18.32 5.19 1.89
CA LEU A 415 16.89 5.02 2.10
C LEU A 415 16.11 5.95 1.18
N VAL A 416 14.93 5.53 0.74
CA VAL A 416 14.09 6.32 -0.17
C VAL A 416 12.69 6.50 0.41
N ASN A 417 12.20 7.73 0.33
CA ASN A 417 10.82 8.09 0.55
C ASN A 417 10.31 8.89 -0.64
N PHE A 418 9.19 8.48 -1.23
CA PHE A 418 8.57 9.20 -2.35
C PHE A 418 7.38 10.02 -1.87
N HIS A 419 7.32 11.29 -2.31
CA HIS A 419 6.22 12.22 -2.11
C HIS A 419 5.68 12.75 -3.45
N GLY A 420 4.47 13.35 -3.46
CA GLY A 420 3.82 13.73 -4.71
C GLY A 420 3.86 12.58 -5.73
N ALA A 421 3.58 11.37 -5.30
CA ALA A 421 4.04 10.15 -5.93
C ALA A 421 2.92 9.12 -6.17
N ALA A 422 3.20 8.13 -7.01
CA ALA A 422 2.33 6.97 -7.20
C ALA A 422 2.34 6.02 -5.99
N ILE A 423 1.30 5.19 -5.86
CA ILE A 423 1.20 4.15 -4.81
C ILE A 423 2.34 3.12 -4.89
N PRO A 424 2.71 2.43 -3.78
CA PRO A 424 3.94 1.61 -3.72
C PRO A 424 3.94 0.31 -4.53
N ARG A 425 2.79 -0.26 -4.88
CA ARG A 425 2.61 -1.44 -5.75
C ARG A 425 3.45 -2.67 -5.41
N GLY A 426 3.87 -2.84 -4.15
CA GLY A 426 4.66 -3.98 -3.68
C GLY A 426 6.17 -3.81 -3.83
N TRP A 427 6.66 -2.69 -4.33
CA TRP A 427 8.10 -2.42 -4.48
C TRP A 427 8.87 -2.47 -3.15
N GLN A 428 8.22 -2.24 -2.02
CA GLN A 428 8.82 -2.36 -0.69
C GLN A 428 9.32 -3.78 -0.35
N ARG A 429 8.86 -4.82 -1.06
CA ARG A 429 9.43 -6.17 -1.00
C ARG A 429 10.66 -6.30 -1.89
N THR A 430 10.55 -5.85 -3.14
CA THR A 430 11.60 -5.98 -4.15
C THR A 430 12.80 -5.07 -3.86
N TYR A 431 12.50 -3.87 -3.37
CA TYR A 431 13.45 -2.82 -3.04
C TYR A 431 13.20 -2.32 -1.61
N PRO A 432 13.64 -3.05 -0.56
CA PRO A 432 13.33 -2.70 0.84
C PRO A 432 13.95 -1.39 1.31
N ASN A 433 14.78 -0.71 0.51
CA ASN A 433 15.19 0.67 0.75
C ASN A 433 14.08 1.69 0.42
N LEU A 434 12.99 1.28 -0.24
CA LEU A 434 11.75 2.06 -0.27
C LEU A 434 11.07 1.96 1.09
N MET A 435 11.29 2.97 1.91
CA MET A 435 10.84 3.00 3.30
C MET A 435 9.40 3.48 3.43
N SER A 436 9.01 4.45 2.62
CA SER A 436 7.66 5.00 2.62
C SER A 436 7.32 5.66 1.30
N VAL A 437 6.02 5.84 1.08
CA VAL A 437 5.46 6.59 -0.04
C VAL A 437 4.29 7.41 0.49
N GLU A 438 4.21 8.68 0.14
CA GLU A 438 3.05 9.51 0.48
C GLU A 438 1.79 8.96 -0.21
N ALA A 439 1.53 9.33 -1.44
CA ALA A 439 0.33 8.92 -2.19
C ALA A 439 -0.95 8.93 -1.34
N VAL A 440 -1.13 9.98 -0.56
CA VAL A 440 -2.22 10.18 0.40
C VAL A 440 -2.44 11.66 0.67
N TYR A 441 -3.69 12.04 0.93
CA TYR A 441 -4.01 13.37 1.44
C TYR A 441 -3.69 13.40 2.94
N GLY A 442 -2.42 13.75 3.27
CA GLY A 442 -1.83 13.65 4.61
C GLY A 442 -1.88 14.93 5.44
N ALA A 443 -1.39 14.88 6.69
CA ALA A 443 -1.43 16.01 7.62
C ALA A 443 -0.57 17.22 7.18
N GLU A 444 0.31 17.05 6.20
CA GLU A 444 0.98 18.15 5.51
C GLU A 444 -0.02 19.24 5.07
N TRP A 445 -1.19 18.82 4.59
CA TRP A 445 -2.24 19.70 4.10
C TRP A 445 -2.94 20.56 5.17
N TYR A 446 -2.68 20.34 6.47
CA TYR A 446 -3.11 21.24 7.53
C TYR A 446 -2.51 22.66 7.34
N ASN A 447 -1.41 22.78 6.61
CA ASN A 447 -0.82 24.05 6.24
C ASN A 447 -1.49 24.72 5.03
N ASN A 448 -2.07 23.93 4.12
CA ASN A 448 -2.38 24.42 2.79
C ASN A 448 -3.86 24.73 2.60
N LYS A 449 -4.76 23.87 3.13
CA LYS A 449 -6.22 24.00 2.94
C LYS A 449 -6.99 23.47 4.13
N PRO A 450 -8.10 24.13 4.52
CA PRO A 450 -8.96 23.65 5.61
C PRO A 450 -9.68 22.34 5.27
N THR A 451 -9.78 21.97 3.98
CA THR A 451 -10.51 20.79 3.53
C THR A 451 -10.03 19.50 4.19
N LEU A 452 -8.70 19.32 4.37
CA LEU A 452 -8.21 18.15 5.08
C LEU A 452 -8.55 18.22 6.56
N THR A 453 -8.25 19.35 7.21
CA THR A 453 -8.51 19.54 8.65
C THR A 453 -9.96 19.26 9.00
N ASP A 454 -10.90 19.78 8.20
CA ASP A 454 -12.35 19.63 8.43
C ASP A 454 -12.83 18.18 8.26
N ASN A 455 -12.07 17.34 7.54
CA ASN A 455 -12.44 15.96 7.22
C ASN A 455 -11.48 14.91 7.84
N ALA A 456 -10.45 15.32 8.54
CA ALA A 456 -9.36 14.43 8.98
C ALA A 456 -9.86 13.25 9.82
N ALA A 457 -10.82 13.44 10.72
CA ALA A 457 -11.24 12.38 11.63
C ALA A 457 -11.81 11.15 10.90
N TRP A 458 -12.78 11.34 9.99
CA TRP A 458 -13.34 10.23 9.22
C TRP A 458 -12.39 9.71 8.14
N HIS A 459 -11.57 10.60 7.56
CA HIS A 459 -10.56 10.23 6.58
C HIS A 459 -9.52 9.29 7.20
N ASN A 460 -9.02 9.62 8.39
CA ASN A 460 -8.07 8.79 9.13
C ASN A 460 -8.65 7.41 9.48
N CYS A 461 -9.97 7.33 9.70
CA CYS A 461 -10.66 6.05 9.89
C CYS A 461 -10.95 5.29 8.58
N THR A 462 -10.72 5.90 7.41
CA THR A 462 -10.92 5.25 6.11
C THR A 462 -9.60 4.68 5.54
N LEU A 463 -8.50 5.38 5.75
CA LEU A 463 -7.19 5.02 5.19
C LEU A 463 -6.69 3.63 5.57
N PRO A 464 -6.89 3.10 6.79
CA PRO A 464 -6.48 1.75 7.16
C PRO A 464 -7.17 0.63 6.37
N PHE A 465 -8.34 0.92 5.81
CA PHE A 465 -9.12 -0.01 4.99
C PHE A 465 -8.94 0.20 3.48
N THR A 466 -8.18 1.21 3.09
CA THR A 466 -7.94 1.60 1.70
C THR A 466 -6.44 1.75 1.44
N ARG A 467 -5.92 2.98 1.37
CA ARG A 467 -4.55 3.30 0.98
C ARG A 467 -3.48 2.56 1.79
N ASN A 468 -3.62 2.46 3.11
CA ASN A 468 -2.60 1.84 3.95
C ASN A 468 -2.62 0.30 3.94
N VAL A 469 -3.61 -0.31 3.29
CA VAL A 469 -3.64 -1.77 3.05
C VAL A 469 -2.51 -2.20 2.12
N ILE A 470 -2.22 -1.41 1.08
CA ILE A 470 -1.36 -1.80 -0.04
C ILE A 470 0.14 -1.54 0.19
N GLY A 471 0.51 -0.93 1.30
CA GLY A 471 1.91 -0.67 1.66
C GLY A 471 2.11 0.61 2.46
N PRO A 472 3.37 0.94 2.77
CA PRO A 472 3.74 2.04 3.65
C PRO A 472 3.16 3.36 3.17
N MET A 473 2.73 4.20 4.13
CA MET A 473 2.07 5.46 3.86
C MET A 473 2.63 6.57 4.74
N ASP A 474 3.30 7.52 4.12
CA ASP A 474 3.83 8.69 4.82
C ASP A 474 2.74 9.77 4.95
N TYR A 475 1.83 9.56 5.89
CA TYR A 475 0.75 10.49 6.23
C TYR A 475 1.27 11.76 6.92
N THR A 476 2.52 11.78 7.37
CA THR A 476 3.13 12.83 8.20
C THR A 476 2.34 13.09 9.49
N PRO A 477 2.16 12.07 10.36
CA PRO A 477 1.22 12.12 11.48
C PRO A 477 1.72 12.88 12.71
N CYS A 478 0.81 13.06 13.69
CA CYS A 478 1.10 13.42 15.07
C CYS A 478 1.33 14.92 15.30
N THR A 479 0.31 15.73 15.04
CA THR A 479 0.30 17.16 15.30
C THR A 479 -0.37 17.49 16.63
N PHE A 480 0.37 18.07 17.58
CA PHE A 480 -0.18 18.56 18.85
C PHE A 480 -0.40 20.08 18.89
N THR A 481 0.11 20.81 17.87
CA THR A 481 -0.15 22.24 17.70
C THR A 481 -0.94 22.50 16.44
N ASN A 482 -1.42 23.70 16.28
CA ASN A 482 -2.09 24.14 15.07
C ASN A 482 -1.10 24.82 14.12
N SER A 483 -1.29 24.57 12.83
CA SER A 483 -0.64 25.33 11.77
C SER A 483 -1.57 26.47 11.28
N GLN A 484 -1.65 26.70 9.97
CA GLN A 484 -2.54 27.71 9.38
C GLN A 484 -4.02 27.32 9.54
N HIS A 485 -4.33 26.04 9.50
CA HIS A 485 -5.67 25.50 9.64
C HIS A 485 -5.72 24.59 10.89
N PRO A 486 -6.40 24.98 11.96
CA PRO A 486 -6.50 24.19 13.18
C PRO A 486 -7.10 22.82 12.91
N HIS A 487 -6.43 21.75 13.38
CA HIS A 487 -6.99 20.40 13.29
C HIS A 487 -8.16 20.21 14.27
N ILE A 488 -9.09 19.35 13.88
CA ILE A 488 -10.32 19.07 14.65
C ILE A 488 -10.21 17.82 15.54
N THR A 489 -9.15 17.06 15.35
CA THR A 489 -8.83 15.84 16.10
C THR A 489 -8.27 16.17 17.48
N THR A 490 -8.37 15.22 18.40
CA THR A 490 -7.78 15.38 19.75
C THR A 490 -6.29 15.02 19.76
N ASP A 491 -5.56 15.43 20.81
CA ASP A 491 -4.15 15.03 20.98
C ASP A 491 -4.00 13.49 21.06
N ALA A 492 -4.96 12.77 21.65
CA ALA A 492 -4.92 11.30 21.69
C ALA A 492 -5.20 10.66 20.31
N HIS A 493 -6.04 11.29 19.48
CA HIS A 493 -6.21 10.88 18.08
C HIS A 493 -4.89 11.03 17.31
N GLU A 494 -4.24 12.18 17.41
CA GLU A 494 -2.97 12.44 16.71
C GLU A 494 -1.86 11.47 17.16
N LEU A 495 -1.76 11.16 18.47
CA LEU A 495 -0.85 10.15 18.98
C LEU A 495 -1.16 8.76 18.41
N ALA A 496 -2.43 8.42 18.29
CA ALA A 496 -2.91 7.14 17.82
C ALA A 496 -2.52 6.86 16.35
N LEU A 497 -2.41 7.90 15.52
CA LEU A 497 -2.02 7.78 14.11
C LEU A 497 -0.65 7.12 13.93
N LEU A 498 0.28 7.31 14.88
CA LEU A 498 1.61 6.69 14.84
C LEU A 498 1.58 5.16 14.84
N VAL A 499 0.52 4.57 15.40
CA VAL A 499 0.31 3.11 15.43
C VAL A 499 -0.63 2.66 14.33
N ILE A 500 -1.69 3.44 14.07
CA ILE A 500 -2.70 3.10 13.05
C ILE A 500 -2.07 3.03 11.67
N PHE A 501 -1.25 4.03 11.29
CA PHE A 501 -0.64 4.06 9.97
C PHE A 501 0.69 3.30 9.95
N GLU A 502 0.81 2.40 9.00
CA GLU A 502 2.05 1.69 8.73
C GLU A 502 2.92 2.54 7.79
N SER A 503 4.13 2.83 8.26
CA SER A 503 5.18 3.49 7.49
C SER A 503 6.54 3.20 8.14
N ALA A 504 7.52 2.82 7.36
CA ALA A 504 8.85 2.52 7.88
C ALA A 504 9.72 3.77 8.13
N LEU A 505 9.35 4.89 7.52
CA LEU A 505 9.79 6.24 7.88
C LEU A 505 8.54 7.08 8.12
N GLN A 506 8.31 7.49 9.37
CA GLN A 506 7.20 8.38 9.72
C GLN A 506 7.76 9.77 10.04
N HIS A 507 7.42 10.75 9.21
CA HIS A 507 7.78 12.14 9.43
C HIS A 507 6.82 12.77 10.43
N LEU A 508 7.35 13.17 11.58
CA LEU A 508 6.57 13.79 12.64
C LEU A 508 6.23 15.23 12.27
N ALA A 509 4.95 15.48 12.02
CA ALA A 509 4.46 16.80 11.68
C ALA A 509 4.12 17.57 12.96
N ASP A 510 4.89 18.53 13.34
CA ASP A 510 4.61 19.55 14.36
C ASP A 510 5.83 20.44 14.61
N ARG A 511 5.67 21.38 15.54
CA ARG A 511 6.76 22.12 16.17
C ARG A 511 7.35 21.26 17.30
N PRO A 512 8.68 21.31 17.54
CA PRO A 512 9.31 20.64 18.67
C PRO A 512 8.64 20.92 20.03
N GLU A 513 8.07 22.12 20.20
CA GLU A 513 7.36 22.54 21.40
C GLU A 513 6.06 21.77 21.63
N GLY A 514 5.39 21.34 20.57
CA GLY A 514 4.19 20.52 20.66
C GLY A 514 4.48 19.20 21.37
N TYR A 515 5.56 18.53 20.98
CA TYR A 515 6.01 17.29 21.61
C TYR A 515 6.54 17.49 23.03
N ARG A 516 7.35 18.53 23.27
CA ARG A 516 7.94 18.81 24.60
C ARG A 516 6.90 19.18 25.65
N ARG A 517 5.76 19.74 25.27
CA ARG A 517 4.65 20.04 26.22
C ARG A 517 3.84 18.83 26.64
N GLN A 518 3.94 17.70 25.93
CA GLN A 518 3.22 16.49 26.29
C GLN A 518 3.77 15.89 27.60
N PRO A 519 2.93 15.14 28.37
CA PRO A 519 3.39 14.38 29.53
C PRO A 519 4.60 13.50 29.20
N VAL A 520 5.48 13.28 30.19
CA VAL A 520 6.72 12.52 30.02
C VAL A 520 6.46 11.08 29.54
N GLU A 521 5.33 10.49 29.90
CA GLU A 521 4.91 9.15 29.46
C GLU A 521 4.60 9.15 27.97
N VAL A 522 3.96 10.20 27.44
CA VAL A 522 3.71 10.37 26.00
C VAL A 522 5.02 10.58 25.25
N GLN A 523 5.91 11.42 25.78
CA GLN A 523 7.24 11.61 25.21
C GLN A 523 8.03 10.29 25.17
N ASN A 524 7.98 9.49 26.23
CA ASN A 524 8.62 8.16 26.30
C ASN A 524 7.95 7.17 25.33
N PHE A 525 6.63 7.21 25.18
CA PHE A 525 5.94 6.39 24.20
C PHE A 525 6.47 6.67 22.78
N ILE A 526 6.56 7.94 22.37
CA ILE A 526 7.09 8.34 21.06
C ILE A 526 8.56 7.89 20.90
N ARG A 527 9.39 8.13 21.93
CA ARG A 527 10.81 7.75 21.90
C ARG A 527 11.05 6.26 21.65
N TYR A 528 10.21 5.40 22.18
CA TYR A 528 10.38 3.94 22.10
C TYR A 528 9.46 3.25 21.09
N LEU A 529 8.67 4.02 20.36
CA LEU A 529 7.73 3.47 19.37
C LEU A 529 8.49 2.85 18.19
N PRO A 530 8.28 1.56 17.88
CA PRO A 530 8.78 0.96 16.66
C PRO A 530 7.89 1.37 15.47
N VAL A 531 8.48 1.35 14.27
CA VAL A 531 7.77 1.63 13.01
C VAL A 531 7.86 0.48 12.02
N ALA A 532 8.31 -0.70 12.47
CA ALA A 532 8.26 -1.96 11.73
C ALA A 532 7.66 -3.04 12.63
N TRP A 533 6.77 -3.84 12.06
CA TRP A 533 5.88 -4.69 12.84
C TRP A 533 6.10 -6.17 12.54
N GLU A 534 6.07 -7.00 13.59
CA GLU A 534 6.12 -8.46 13.47
C GLU A 534 4.77 -9.05 13.08
N ASP A 535 3.68 -8.44 13.57
CA ASP A 535 2.31 -8.83 13.26
C ASP A 535 1.36 -7.63 13.37
N THR A 536 0.27 -7.68 12.62
CA THR A 536 -0.80 -6.68 12.64
C THR A 536 -2.14 -7.39 12.66
N ARG A 537 -3.06 -6.92 13.51
CA ARG A 537 -4.44 -7.41 13.62
C ARG A 537 -5.43 -6.26 13.64
N GLN A 538 -6.46 -6.35 12.83
CA GLN A 538 -7.60 -5.46 12.91
C GLN A 538 -8.59 -6.05 13.93
N LEU A 539 -8.86 -5.31 15.01
CA LEU A 539 -9.71 -5.79 16.10
C LEU A 539 -11.18 -5.38 15.92
N SER A 540 -11.42 -4.18 15.41
CA SER A 540 -12.78 -3.68 15.13
C SER A 540 -12.73 -2.42 14.27
N GLY A 541 -13.88 -2.00 13.78
CA GLY A 541 -14.04 -0.74 13.04
C GLY A 541 -14.78 -0.90 11.73
N TYR A 542 -15.04 0.25 11.11
CA TYR A 542 -15.71 0.38 9.82
C TYR A 542 -15.22 1.67 9.14
N PRO A 543 -14.97 1.67 7.82
CA PRO A 543 -14.46 2.85 7.11
C PRO A 543 -15.29 4.10 7.38
N ALA A 544 -14.61 5.22 7.59
CA ALA A 544 -15.15 6.53 7.97
C ALA A 544 -15.75 6.64 9.38
N GLU A 545 -15.96 5.54 10.10
CA GLU A 545 -16.58 5.58 11.42
C GLU A 545 -15.55 5.39 12.55
N SER A 546 -14.75 4.33 12.45
CA SER A 546 -13.77 4.01 13.49
C SER A 546 -12.84 2.89 13.04
N VAL A 547 -11.71 2.75 13.73
CA VAL A 547 -10.78 1.64 13.52
C VAL A 547 -10.06 1.31 14.82
N VAL A 548 -9.81 0.03 15.07
CA VAL A 548 -8.92 -0.46 16.14
C VAL A 548 -7.96 -1.47 15.54
N ILE A 549 -6.66 -1.19 15.65
CA ILE A 549 -5.58 -2.04 15.15
C ILE A 549 -4.62 -2.37 16.28
N ALA A 550 -4.18 -3.62 16.36
CA ALA A 550 -3.12 -4.08 17.23
C ALA A 550 -1.88 -4.44 16.38
N ARG A 551 -0.72 -3.95 16.79
CA ARG A 551 0.57 -4.22 16.13
C ARG A 551 1.57 -4.77 17.13
N LYS A 552 2.28 -5.83 16.76
CA LYS A 552 3.31 -6.46 17.57
C LYS A 552 4.69 -6.00 17.13
N SER A 553 5.54 -5.68 18.09
CA SER A 553 6.98 -5.53 17.86
C SER A 553 7.74 -5.99 19.08
N LYS A 554 8.65 -6.96 18.89
CA LYS A 554 9.48 -7.53 19.96
C LYS A 554 8.63 -8.00 21.16
N ASP A 555 8.84 -7.37 22.30
CA ASP A 555 8.22 -7.67 23.59
C ASP A 555 7.01 -6.77 23.91
N SER A 556 6.36 -6.22 22.91
CA SER A 556 5.23 -5.32 23.10
C SER A 556 4.15 -5.48 22.05
N TRP A 557 2.90 -5.23 22.46
CA TRP A 557 1.79 -4.93 21.60
C TRP A 557 1.39 -3.46 21.72
N TYR A 558 1.09 -2.84 20.61
CA TYR A 558 0.62 -1.48 20.48
C TYR A 558 -0.79 -1.55 19.87
N ILE A 559 -1.82 -1.24 20.67
CA ILE A 559 -3.21 -1.28 20.24
C ILE A 559 -3.72 0.14 20.16
N SER A 560 -4.21 0.55 19.02
CA SER A 560 -4.63 1.91 18.81
C SER A 560 -5.99 1.97 18.17
N GLY A 561 -6.79 2.96 18.56
CA GLY A 561 -8.12 3.17 18.02
C GLY A 561 -8.43 4.62 17.75
N LEU A 562 -9.24 4.85 16.72
CA LEU A 562 -9.73 6.16 16.29
C LEU A 562 -11.26 6.19 16.27
N ASN A 563 -11.83 7.30 16.69
CA ASN A 563 -13.23 7.67 16.50
C ASN A 563 -13.32 8.74 15.40
N GLY A 564 -13.85 8.37 14.23
CA GLY A 564 -14.04 9.28 13.10
C GLY A 564 -15.32 10.10 13.15
N THR A 565 -16.14 9.96 14.22
CA THR A 565 -17.47 10.54 14.30
C THR A 565 -17.54 11.77 15.21
N GLU A 566 -18.63 12.52 15.08
CA GLU A 566 -18.94 13.70 15.91
C GLU A 566 -19.54 13.34 17.28
N ASN A 567 -19.68 12.08 17.60
CA ASN A 567 -20.22 11.60 18.87
C ASN A 567 -19.16 10.83 19.65
N THR A 568 -19.28 10.86 20.99
CA THR A 568 -18.50 9.97 21.86
C THR A 568 -18.75 8.51 21.48
N LYS A 569 -17.71 7.69 21.43
CA LYS A 569 -17.76 6.27 21.07
C LYS A 569 -17.04 5.43 22.12
N SER A 570 -17.69 4.35 22.57
CA SER A 570 -17.09 3.37 23.47
C SER A 570 -16.50 2.21 22.66
N PHE A 571 -15.27 1.86 22.98
CA PHE A 571 -14.55 0.73 22.39
C PHE A 571 -14.35 -0.36 23.43
N ARG A 572 -14.66 -1.59 23.05
CA ARG A 572 -14.36 -2.79 23.82
C ARG A 572 -13.15 -3.48 23.19
N VAL A 573 -12.01 -3.40 23.86
CA VAL A 573 -10.75 -3.98 23.39
C VAL A 573 -10.47 -5.27 24.14
N ASN A 574 -10.63 -6.42 23.47
CA ASN A 574 -10.31 -7.73 24.01
C ASN A 574 -8.80 -8.00 23.86
N LEU A 575 -8.14 -8.38 24.95
CA LEU A 575 -6.70 -8.69 25.00
C LEU A 575 -6.42 -10.20 25.02
N GLU A 576 -7.44 -11.06 24.96
CA GLU A 576 -7.27 -12.53 25.07
C GLU A 576 -6.47 -13.13 23.90
N PHE A 577 -6.29 -12.40 22.80
CA PHE A 577 -5.43 -12.83 21.70
C PHE A 577 -3.94 -12.78 22.06
N ILE A 578 -3.57 -12.01 23.09
CA ILE A 578 -2.19 -11.92 23.59
C ILE A 578 -1.94 -13.15 24.47
N LYS A 579 -1.11 -14.07 23.94
CA LYS A 579 -0.81 -15.35 24.65
C LYS A 579 0.36 -15.24 25.61
N ASP A 580 1.20 -14.23 25.44
CA ASP A 580 2.37 -13.97 26.27
C ASP A 580 1.97 -13.36 27.62
N SER A 581 2.80 -13.59 28.64
CA SER A 581 2.57 -12.98 29.97
C SER A 581 2.75 -11.47 29.91
N ILE A 582 1.73 -10.75 30.35
CA ILE A 582 1.74 -9.28 30.35
C ILE A 582 2.49 -8.77 31.60
N GLN A 583 3.32 -7.77 31.41
CA GLN A 583 4.03 -7.06 32.48
C GLN A 583 3.37 -5.72 32.83
N LEU A 584 2.93 -4.96 31.83
CA LEU A 584 2.35 -3.64 31.99
C LEU A 584 1.32 -3.38 30.89
N ILE A 585 0.21 -2.76 31.26
CA ILE A 585 -0.77 -2.19 30.32
C ILE A 585 -0.87 -0.70 30.64
N GLN A 586 -0.51 0.15 29.69
CA GLN A 586 -0.62 1.60 29.80
C GLN A 586 -1.54 2.13 28.70
N LEU A 587 -2.58 2.87 29.12
CA LEU A 587 -3.58 3.48 28.24
C LEU A 587 -3.31 4.98 28.14
N PHE A 588 -3.28 5.48 26.92
CA PHE A 588 -3.30 6.90 26.55
C PHE A 588 -4.62 7.17 25.86
N SER A 589 -5.46 8.04 26.40
CA SER A 589 -6.80 8.33 25.88
C SER A 589 -7.17 9.80 26.05
N ASP A 590 -8.29 10.21 25.49
CA ASP A 590 -8.79 11.58 25.63
C ASP A 590 -9.14 11.91 27.09
N THR A 591 -8.81 13.13 27.51
CA THR A 591 -9.51 13.75 28.66
C THR A 591 -10.96 14.05 28.30
N THR A 592 -11.80 14.25 29.29
CA THR A 592 -13.25 14.50 29.09
C THR A 592 -13.52 15.72 28.20
N ASP A 593 -12.63 16.71 28.20
CA ASP A 593 -12.70 17.89 27.32
C ASP A 593 -11.98 17.72 25.97
N GLY A 594 -11.37 16.57 25.71
CA GLY A 594 -10.66 16.23 24.49
C GLY A 594 -9.37 17.03 24.23
N LYS A 595 -8.89 17.81 25.22
CA LYS A 595 -7.77 18.75 25.01
C LYS A 595 -6.40 18.23 25.42
N GLN A 596 -6.37 17.13 26.17
CA GLN A 596 -5.12 16.54 26.69
C GLN A 596 -5.21 15.02 26.63
N ILE A 597 -4.05 14.38 26.81
CA ILE A 597 -3.95 12.94 26.90
C ILE A 597 -4.01 12.53 28.37
N LYS A 598 -5.00 11.70 28.70
CA LYS A 598 -5.12 11.00 29.98
C LYS A 598 -4.28 9.72 29.93
N ILE A 599 -3.55 9.45 31.02
CA ILE A 599 -2.67 8.28 31.12
C ILE A 599 -3.14 7.42 32.30
N GLU A 600 -3.39 6.13 32.01
CA GLU A 600 -3.84 5.16 33.02
C GLU A 600 -3.06 3.85 32.88
N ASN A 601 -2.78 3.22 34.02
CA ASN A 601 -2.21 1.88 34.06
C ASN A 601 -3.27 0.88 34.50
N SER A 602 -3.39 -0.24 33.78
CA SER A 602 -4.31 -1.33 34.12
C SER A 602 -3.57 -2.52 34.71
N ALA A 603 -4.27 -3.35 35.46
CA ALA A 603 -3.73 -4.57 36.02
C ALA A 603 -3.27 -5.53 34.91
N PHE A 604 -2.18 -6.24 35.13
CA PHE A 604 -1.56 -7.14 34.14
C PHE A 604 -2.43 -8.35 33.77
N ASP A 605 -3.44 -8.68 34.55
CA ASP A 605 -4.42 -9.76 34.29
C ASP A 605 -5.70 -9.27 33.62
N THR A 606 -5.75 -7.99 33.25
CA THR A 606 -6.89 -7.41 32.50
C THR A 606 -7.04 -8.10 31.16
N LYS A 607 -8.22 -8.64 30.90
CA LYS A 607 -8.56 -9.33 29.64
C LYS A 607 -9.26 -8.44 28.64
N GLU A 608 -9.86 -7.37 29.14
CA GLU A 608 -10.68 -6.48 28.34
C GLU A 608 -10.59 -5.05 28.87
N LEU A 609 -10.52 -4.10 27.96
CA LEU A 609 -10.55 -2.67 28.27
C LEU A 609 -11.83 -2.06 27.64
N ASN A 610 -12.52 -1.24 28.43
CA ASN A 610 -13.62 -0.41 27.93
C ASN A 610 -13.11 1.04 27.90
N ILE A 611 -12.97 1.57 26.68
CA ILE A 611 -12.34 2.87 26.43
C ILE A 611 -13.37 3.80 25.80
N GLU A 612 -13.57 4.95 26.41
CA GLU A 612 -14.42 6.00 25.87
C GLU A 612 -13.56 7.02 25.12
N CYS A 613 -13.82 7.20 23.85
CA CYS A 613 -13.20 8.22 23.00
C CYS A 613 -14.15 9.40 22.81
N GLN A 614 -13.63 10.59 22.96
CA GLN A 614 -14.36 11.81 22.63
C GLN A 614 -14.70 11.89 21.13
N PRO A 615 -15.60 12.78 20.71
CA PRO A 615 -15.79 13.07 19.29
C PRO A 615 -14.47 13.34 18.60
N ARG A 616 -14.20 12.66 17.47
CA ARG A 616 -12.96 12.80 16.70
C ARG A 616 -11.69 12.48 17.51
N GLY A 617 -11.84 11.67 18.56
CA GLY A 617 -10.80 11.29 19.50
C GLY A 617 -10.09 9.98 19.13
N GLY A 618 -9.19 9.56 20.00
CA GLY A 618 -8.45 8.32 19.84
C GLY A 618 -7.87 7.78 21.14
N PHE A 619 -7.20 6.63 21.03
CA PHE A 619 -6.48 6.04 22.14
C PHE A 619 -5.30 5.18 21.66
N VAL A 620 -4.34 4.98 22.57
CA VAL A 620 -3.28 3.99 22.43
C VAL A 620 -3.20 3.15 23.71
N VAL A 621 -3.10 1.83 23.54
CA VAL A 621 -2.79 0.88 24.63
C VAL A 621 -1.41 0.28 24.37
N TRP A 622 -0.46 0.55 25.21
CA TRP A 622 0.86 -0.05 25.18
C TRP A 622 0.93 -1.23 26.15
N VAL A 623 1.02 -2.44 25.61
CA VAL A 623 1.10 -3.68 26.38
C VAL A 623 2.53 -4.20 26.32
N LYS A 624 3.26 -4.14 27.45
CA LYS A 624 4.59 -4.75 27.57
C LYS A 624 4.47 -6.20 28.03
N LEU A 625 5.22 -7.08 27.38
CA LEU A 625 5.28 -8.51 27.70
C LEU A 625 6.45 -8.79 28.65
N ARG A 626 6.33 -9.84 29.44
CA ARG A 626 7.46 -10.34 30.23
C ARG A 626 8.46 -11.02 29.30
N LYS A 627 9.75 -10.74 29.50
CA LYS A 627 10.83 -11.44 28.80
C LYS A 627 10.97 -12.88 29.26
#